data_27b552934b80741b3e8723f9708a3083
#
_entry.id   27b552934b80741b3e8723f9708a3083
#
_cell.length_a   1.000
_cell.length_b   1.000
_cell.length_c   1.000
_cell.angle_alpha   90.00
_cell.angle_beta   90.00
_cell.angle_gamma   90.00
#
_symmetry.space_group_name_H-M   'P 1'
#
loop_
_entity.id
_entity.type
_entity.pdbx_description
1 polymer ?
#
loop_
_entity_poly.entity_id
_entity_poly.type
_entity_poly.pdbx_seq_one_letter_code
_entity_poly.pdbx_strand_id
1 'polypeptide(L)'
;PEAMERARKILLVPDIFVYLFTGRMMNEPSELSTSQMLDVRTLKISQEQCNYAGVSPELFCEIGGHGKFVGNIKKEILKELGISYDIPFVCVPSHDTASAVMAIPSREEDYLFVSSGTWALIGAQCAGPIVNEKVLNAKLTNEIGAFGRTTLLRNSAGMFLVQRLKEEYEAETKVQMDWGAFTALADQWIG
;
A
#
# COMPACT_ATOMS: atom_id res chain seq x y z
N PRO A 1 -17.55 -0.41 19.54
CA PRO A 1 -18.32 0.81 19.77
C PRO A 1 -19.45 0.92 18.76
N GLU A 2 -20.41 1.75 19.05
CA GLU A 2 -21.69 1.94 18.35
C GLU A 2 -21.57 2.02 16.79
N ALA A 3 -20.50 2.62 16.27
CA ALA A 3 -20.26 2.71 14.84
C ALA A 3 -20.08 1.32 14.17
N MET A 4 -19.42 0.39 14.85
CA MET A 4 -19.21 -0.96 14.33
C MET A 4 -20.51 -1.79 14.34
N GLU A 5 -21.36 -1.60 15.32
CA GLU A 5 -22.67 -2.28 15.40
C GLU A 5 -23.61 -1.85 14.26
N ARG A 6 -23.44 -0.62 13.78
CA ARG A 6 -24.25 -0.05 12.69
C ARG A 6 -23.61 -0.24 11.31
N ALA A 7 -22.34 -0.64 11.26
CA ALA A 7 -21.62 -0.84 10.01
C ALA A 7 -22.31 -1.87 9.10
N ARG A 8 -22.37 -1.59 7.81
CA ARG A 8 -22.88 -2.49 6.79
C ARG A 8 -21.78 -3.04 5.89
N LYS A 9 -20.80 -2.21 5.59
CA LYS A 9 -19.63 -2.59 4.79
C LYS A 9 -18.38 -1.84 5.29
N ILE A 10 -17.24 -2.47 5.10
CA ILE A 10 -15.91 -1.87 5.31
C ILE A 10 -15.32 -1.59 3.95
N LEU A 11 -14.98 -0.33 3.73
CA LEU A 11 -14.25 0.13 2.57
C LEU A 11 -12.97 0.81 3.06
N LEU A 12 -11.84 0.42 2.53
CA LEU A 12 -10.58 1.12 2.74
C LEU A 12 -10.59 2.43 1.96
N VAL A 13 -9.68 3.34 2.25
CA VAL A 13 -9.74 4.69 1.66
C VAL A 13 -9.80 4.67 0.13
N PRO A 14 -8.99 3.88 -0.59
CA PRO A 14 -9.10 3.77 -2.05
C PRO A 14 -10.45 3.20 -2.51
N ASP A 15 -11.00 2.22 -1.78
CA ASP A 15 -12.29 1.62 -2.10
C ASP A 15 -13.44 2.63 -2.01
N ILE A 16 -13.33 3.62 -1.08
CA ILE A 16 -14.29 4.71 -0.97
C ILE A 16 -14.32 5.52 -2.28
N PHE A 17 -13.16 5.80 -2.86
CA PHE A 17 -13.11 6.50 -4.16
C PHE A 17 -13.74 5.67 -5.28
N VAL A 18 -13.47 4.36 -5.32
CA VAL A 18 -14.14 3.46 -6.26
C VAL A 18 -15.65 3.57 -6.12
N TYR A 19 -16.17 3.51 -4.90
CA TYR A 19 -17.60 3.64 -4.63
C TYR A 19 -18.15 5.02 -5.02
N LEU A 20 -17.44 6.08 -4.66
CA LEU A 20 -17.89 7.44 -5.00
C LEU A 20 -17.98 7.65 -6.51
N PHE A 21 -16.99 7.18 -7.26
CA PHE A 21 -16.94 7.35 -8.71
C PHE A 21 -17.87 6.40 -9.47
N THR A 22 -18.02 5.15 -9.05
CA THR A 22 -18.74 4.13 -9.82
C THR A 22 -20.05 3.66 -9.19
N GLY A 23 -20.22 3.85 -7.88
CA GLY A 23 -21.31 3.25 -7.11
C GLY A 23 -21.08 1.79 -6.73
N ARG A 24 -19.95 1.16 -7.13
CA ARG A 24 -19.60 -0.22 -6.81
C ARG A 24 -18.80 -0.28 -5.51
N MET A 25 -19.23 -1.16 -4.60
CA MET A 25 -18.47 -1.48 -3.39
C MET A 25 -17.63 -2.72 -3.63
N MET A 26 -16.33 -2.62 -3.46
CA MET A 26 -15.37 -3.72 -3.53
C MET A 26 -14.22 -3.43 -2.58
N ASN A 27 -13.44 -4.44 -2.25
CA ASN A 27 -12.16 -4.25 -1.57
C ASN A 27 -11.02 -4.58 -2.54
N GLU A 28 -10.08 -3.67 -2.64
CA GLU A 28 -8.90 -3.86 -3.49
C GLU A 28 -7.87 -4.71 -2.74
N PRO A 29 -7.34 -5.79 -3.36
CA PRO A 29 -6.58 -6.80 -2.63
C PRO A 29 -5.23 -6.30 -2.07
N SER A 30 -4.52 -5.39 -2.75
CA SER A 30 -3.23 -4.92 -2.25
C SER A 30 -3.40 -4.09 -0.98
N GLU A 31 -4.34 -3.18 -0.96
CA GLU A 31 -4.68 -2.38 0.22
C GLU A 31 -5.30 -3.26 1.31
N LEU A 32 -6.21 -4.16 0.95
CA LEU A 32 -6.86 -5.07 1.90
C LEU A 32 -5.85 -5.97 2.60
N SER A 33 -4.77 -6.40 1.93
CA SER A 33 -3.76 -7.27 2.53
C SER A 33 -3.02 -6.61 3.70
N THR A 34 -2.92 -5.28 3.72
CA THR A 34 -2.30 -4.53 4.82
C THR A 34 -3.10 -4.64 6.12
N SER A 35 -4.40 -4.89 6.03
CA SER A 35 -5.29 -5.04 7.19
C SER A 35 -5.06 -6.31 8.00
N GLN A 36 -4.32 -7.29 7.49
CA GLN A 36 -4.16 -8.64 8.02
C GLN A 36 -5.44 -9.50 8.00
N MET A 37 -6.54 -8.98 7.46
CA MET A 37 -7.81 -9.73 7.38
C MET A 37 -7.89 -10.64 6.14
N LEU A 38 -6.98 -10.44 5.19
CA LEU A 38 -6.88 -11.25 3.97
C LEU A 38 -5.86 -12.38 4.16
N ASP A 39 -6.28 -13.62 3.97
CA ASP A 39 -5.35 -14.74 3.89
C ASP A 39 -4.61 -14.69 2.54
N VAL A 40 -3.32 -14.46 2.59
CA VAL A 40 -2.47 -14.26 1.40
C VAL A 40 -2.30 -15.52 0.53
N ARG A 41 -2.60 -16.71 1.06
CA ARG A 41 -2.54 -17.97 0.32
C ARG A 41 -3.80 -18.25 -0.46
N THR A 42 -4.95 -17.94 0.15
CA THR A 42 -6.28 -18.25 -0.40
C THR A 42 -6.95 -17.07 -1.06
N LEU A 43 -6.45 -15.85 -0.82
CA LEU A 43 -7.06 -14.57 -1.22
C LEU A 43 -8.52 -14.43 -0.73
N LYS A 44 -8.78 -14.96 0.46
CA LYS A 44 -10.11 -14.89 1.11
C LYS A 44 -9.98 -14.18 2.45
N ILE A 45 -11.08 -13.60 2.90
CA ILE A 45 -11.17 -13.04 4.25
C ILE A 45 -10.98 -14.15 5.27
N SER A 46 -10.02 -13.95 6.20
CA SER A 46 -9.72 -14.89 7.27
C SER A 46 -10.73 -14.77 8.39
N GLN A 47 -11.55 -15.81 8.59
CA GLN A 47 -12.49 -15.88 9.71
C GLN A 47 -11.76 -15.79 11.06
N GLU A 48 -10.59 -16.43 11.17
CA GLU A 48 -9.79 -16.43 12.40
C GLU A 48 -9.34 -15.03 12.78
N GLN A 49 -8.74 -14.29 11.82
CA GLN A 49 -8.28 -12.93 12.05
C GLN A 49 -9.44 -11.96 12.33
N CYS A 50 -10.55 -12.13 11.62
CA CYS A 50 -11.76 -11.36 11.87
C CYS A 50 -12.32 -11.61 13.27
N ASN A 51 -12.36 -12.86 13.73
CA ASN A 51 -12.79 -13.20 15.08
C ASN A 51 -11.86 -12.59 16.14
N TYR A 52 -10.54 -12.66 15.92
CA TYR A 52 -9.56 -12.05 16.81
C TYR A 52 -9.73 -10.53 16.92
N ALA A 53 -10.00 -9.87 15.81
CA ALA A 53 -10.23 -8.42 15.75
C ALA A 53 -11.64 -7.99 16.18
N GLY A 54 -12.57 -8.92 16.40
CA GLY A 54 -13.97 -8.59 16.71
C GLY A 54 -14.74 -7.99 15.54
N VAL A 55 -14.36 -8.33 14.30
CA VAL A 55 -14.96 -7.82 13.06
C VAL A 55 -15.67 -8.95 12.34
N SER A 56 -16.91 -8.71 11.86
CA SER A 56 -17.60 -9.72 11.04
C SER A 56 -17.01 -9.79 9.63
N PRO A 57 -16.66 -10.99 9.11
CA PRO A 57 -16.20 -11.16 7.72
C PRO A 57 -17.20 -10.67 6.67
N GLU A 58 -18.50 -10.67 6.98
CA GLU A 58 -19.57 -10.23 6.09
C GLU A 58 -19.54 -8.71 5.81
N LEU A 59 -18.79 -7.96 6.61
CA LEU A 59 -18.61 -6.54 6.41
C LEU A 59 -17.68 -6.24 5.23
N PHE A 60 -16.81 -7.18 4.85
CA PHE A 60 -15.96 -7.01 3.67
C PHE A 60 -16.78 -7.19 2.39
N CYS A 61 -16.32 -6.54 1.33
CA CYS A 61 -16.94 -6.61 0.02
C CYS A 61 -16.32 -7.73 -0.83
N GLU A 62 -16.81 -7.90 -2.04
CA GLU A 62 -16.15 -8.71 -3.05
C GLU A 62 -14.72 -8.19 -3.29
N ILE A 63 -13.76 -9.10 -3.34
CA ILE A 63 -12.36 -8.74 -3.59
C ILE A 63 -12.16 -8.53 -5.07
N GLY A 64 -11.69 -7.34 -5.43
CA GLY A 64 -11.43 -6.96 -6.82
C GLY A 64 -10.21 -7.65 -7.42
N GLY A 65 -10.04 -7.52 -8.70
CA GLY A 65 -8.87 -8.03 -9.44
C GLY A 65 -8.19 -6.93 -10.24
N HIS A 66 -6.86 -6.86 -10.17
CA HIS A 66 -6.08 -5.87 -10.93
C HIS A 66 -6.28 -6.01 -12.44
N GLY A 67 -6.40 -4.89 -13.13
CA GLY A 67 -6.67 -4.83 -14.56
C GLY A 67 -8.13 -5.11 -14.93
N LYS A 68 -9.02 -5.39 -13.96
CA LYS A 68 -10.44 -5.67 -14.23
C LYS A 68 -11.25 -4.39 -14.27
N PHE A 69 -12.20 -4.37 -15.20
CA PHE A 69 -13.22 -3.33 -15.28
C PHE A 69 -14.15 -3.40 -14.05
N VAL A 70 -14.30 -2.29 -13.38
CA VAL A 70 -15.15 -2.14 -12.19
C VAL A 70 -16.53 -1.60 -12.57
N GLY A 71 -16.56 -0.61 -13.42
CA GLY A 71 -17.76 0.11 -13.87
C GLY A 71 -17.37 1.36 -14.62
N ASN A 72 -18.34 2.11 -15.08
CA ASN A 72 -18.10 3.45 -15.60
C ASN A 72 -18.24 4.50 -14.49
N ILE A 73 -17.57 5.62 -14.64
CA ILE A 73 -17.78 6.79 -13.77
C ILE A 73 -19.24 7.23 -13.90
N LYS A 74 -19.85 7.55 -12.77
CA LYS A 74 -21.23 8.00 -12.69
C LYS A 74 -21.51 9.17 -13.63
N LYS A 75 -22.65 9.12 -14.31
CA LYS A 75 -23.03 10.15 -15.28
C LYS A 75 -23.20 11.54 -14.67
N GLU A 76 -23.60 11.59 -13.40
CA GLU A 76 -23.72 12.86 -12.65
C GLU A 76 -22.37 13.56 -12.54
N ILE A 77 -21.31 12.81 -12.25
CA ILE A 77 -19.93 13.32 -12.14
C ILE A 77 -19.45 13.79 -13.52
N LEU A 78 -19.63 12.95 -14.55
CA LEU A 78 -19.25 13.31 -15.92
C LEU A 78 -19.95 14.59 -16.39
N LYS A 79 -21.23 14.73 -16.08
CA LYS A 79 -22.03 15.93 -16.40
C LYS A 79 -21.49 17.17 -15.69
N GLU A 80 -21.17 17.07 -14.40
CA GLU A 80 -20.59 18.16 -13.61
C GLU A 80 -19.24 18.62 -14.18
N LEU A 81 -18.44 17.68 -14.69
CA LEU A 81 -17.14 17.95 -15.32
C LEU A 81 -17.25 18.34 -16.81
N GLY A 82 -18.45 18.40 -17.39
CA GLY A 82 -18.65 18.70 -18.81
C GLY A 82 -18.20 17.61 -19.78
N ILE A 83 -18.07 16.36 -19.29
CA ILE A 83 -17.61 15.21 -20.08
C ILE A 83 -18.82 14.49 -20.68
N SER A 84 -18.84 14.34 -22.02
CA SER A 84 -19.97 13.76 -22.75
C SER A 84 -19.84 12.26 -23.08
N TYR A 85 -18.72 11.63 -22.74
CA TYR A 85 -18.45 10.21 -23.01
C TYR A 85 -18.26 9.42 -21.72
N ASP A 86 -18.47 8.11 -21.78
CA ASP A 86 -18.27 7.23 -20.65
C ASP A 86 -16.77 6.99 -20.40
N ILE A 87 -16.36 7.06 -19.14
CA ILE A 87 -14.99 6.75 -18.70
C ILE A 87 -15.01 5.46 -17.91
N PRO A 88 -14.32 4.40 -18.38
CA PRO A 88 -14.21 3.15 -17.64
C PRO A 88 -13.32 3.30 -16.41
N PHE A 89 -13.74 2.73 -15.30
CA PHE A 89 -12.94 2.61 -14.09
C PHE A 89 -12.35 1.19 -14.03
N VAL A 90 -11.04 1.11 -13.90
CA VAL A 90 -10.29 -0.15 -13.85
C VAL A 90 -9.63 -0.30 -12.49
N CYS A 91 -9.72 -1.49 -11.89
CA CYS A 91 -9.04 -1.80 -10.64
C CYS A 91 -7.53 -1.85 -10.85
N VAL A 92 -6.81 -1.08 -10.06
CA VAL A 92 -5.33 -1.08 -10.01
C VAL A 92 -4.88 -1.38 -8.59
N PRO A 93 -3.61 -1.78 -8.36
CA PRO A 93 -3.08 -1.85 -7.00
C PRO A 93 -3.19 -0.47 -6.35
N SER A 94 -3.98 -0.37 -5.29
CA SER A 94 -4.27 0.92 -4.66
C SER A 94 -3.38 1.21 -3.45
N HIS A 95 -2.71 0.18 -2.91
CA HIS A 95 -1.59 0.39 -2.02
C HIS A 95 -0.41 1.00 -2.82
N ASP A 96 0.06 2.16 -2.42
CA ASP A 96 1.06 2.95 -3.16
C ASP A 96 2.35 2.17 -3.41
N THR A 97 2.81 1.41 -2.41
CA THR A 97 3.98 0.53 -2.55
C THR A 97 3.75 -0.56 -3.59
N ALA A 98 2.57 -1.18 -3.63
CA ALA A 98 2.28 -2.20 -4.64
C ALA A 98 2.31 -1.64 -6.06
N SER A 99 1.79 -0.41 -6.24
CA SER A 99 1.89 0.33 -7.50
C SER A 99 3.32 0.73 -7.84
N ALA A 100 4.09 1.21 -6.86
CA ALA A 100 5.50 1.57 -7.06
C ALA A 100 6.35 0.35 -7.44
N VAL A 101 6.17 -0.77 -6.77
CA VAL A 101 6.87 -2.03 -7.06
C VAL A 101 6.51 -2.53 -8.47
N MET A 102 5.24 -2.44 -8.86
CA MET A 102 4.81 -2.79 -10.21
C MET A 102 5.50 -1.96 -11.31
N ALA A 103 5.82 -0.72 -11.02
CA ALA A 103 6.46 0.20 -11.95
C ALA A 103 7.99 -0.01 -12.10
N ILE A 104 8.60 -0.89 -11.31
CA ILE A 104 10.04 -1.16 -11.40
C ILE A 104 10.34 -1.84 -12.74
N PRO A 105 11.26 -1.29 -13.56
CA PRO A 105 11.57 -1.83 -14.89
C PRO A 105 12.50 -3.05 -14.79
N SER A 106 12.10 -4.08 -14.02
CA SER A 106 12.83 -5.34 -13.95
C SER A 106 12.53 -6.22 -15.15
N ARG A 107 13.56 -6.94 -15.61
CA ARG A 107 13.41 -8.02 -16.62
C ARG A 107 13.17 -9.38 -15.96
N GLU A 108 13.48 -9.47 -14.67
CA GLU A 108 13.29 -10.67 -13.87
C GLU A 108 11.91 -10.64 -13.23
N GLU A 109 11.29 -11.80 -13.11
CA GLU A 109 10.00 -11.93 -12.42
C GLU A 109 10.15 -11.73 -10.91
N ASP A 110 11.23 -12.25 -10.33
CA ASP A 110 11.56 -12.09 -8.93
C ASP A 110 12.75 -11.12 -8.80
N TYR A 111 12.59 -10.10 -7.99
CA TYR A 111 13.62 -9.08 -7.78
C TYR A 111 13.54 -8.49 -6.38
N LEU A 112 14.67 -7.94 -5.92
CA LEU A 112 14.76 -7.17 -4.70
C LEU A 112 14.53 -5.70 -4.97
N PHE A 113 13.95 -5.00 -4.01
CA PHE A 113 13.75 -3.55 -4.12
C PHE A 113 13.96 -2.86 -2.76
N VAL A 114 14.27 -1.58 -2.83
CA VAL A 114 14.25 -0.66 -1.71
C VAL A 114 13.41 0.55 -2.11
N SER A 115 12.28 0.74 -1.48
CA SER A 115 11.48 1.97 -1.60
C SER A 115 11.87 2.89 -0.45
N SER A 116 12.70 3.89 -0.76
CA SER A 116 13.29 4.78 0.24
C SER A 116 12.55 6.12 0.28
N GLY A 117 11.76 6.31 1.31
CA GLY A 117 11.10 7.57 1.66
C GLY A 117 11.37 7.92 3.12
N THR A 118 10.45 8.57 3.80
CA THR A 118 10.48 8.78 5.26
C THR A 118 10.66 7.45 5.99
N TRP A 119 9.93 6.41 5.56
CA TRP A 119 10.19 5.00 5.83
C TRP A 119 10.92 4.37 4.65
N ALA A 120 11.68 3.33 4.90
CA ALA A 120 12.26 2.48 3.86
C ALA A 120 11.55 1.12 3.89
N LEU A 121 11.03 0.71 2.73
CA LEU A 121 10.46 -0.61 2.52
C LEU A 121 11.51 -1.44 1.77
N ILE A 122 12.00 -2.48 2.43
CA ILE A 122 13.01 -3.38 1.86
C ILE A 122 12.32 -4.72 1.61
N GLY A 123 12.33 -5.19 0.38
CA GLY A 123 11.58 -6.38 0.04
C GLY A 123 11.96 -7.06 -1.26
N ALA A 124 11.18 -8.08 -1.56
CA ALA A 124 11.27 -8.85 -2.79
C ALA A 124 9.88 -8.98 -3.42
N GLN A 125 9.85 -8.92 -4.73
CA GLN A 125 8.70 -9.36 -5.51
C GLN A 125 8.84 -10.87 -5.73
N CYS A 126 7.80 -11.64 -5.38
CA CYS A 126 7.79 -13.09 -5.43
C CYS A 126 6.56 -13.61 -6.18
N ALA A 127 6.66 -14.82 -6.75
CA ALA A 127 5.54 -15.48 -7.43
C ALA A 127 4.37 -15.81 -6.48
N GLY A 128 4.64 -16.02 -5.19
CA GLY A 128 3.63 -16.35 -4.19
C GLY A 128 4.13 -16.12 -2.76
N PRO A 129 3.24 -16.23 -1.76
CA PRO A 129 3.56 -15.94 -0.37
C PRO A 129 4.57 -16.92 0.22
N ILE A 130 5.52 -16.39 1.00
CA ILE A 130 6.52 -17.16 1.73
C ILE A 130 6.18 -17.06 3.21
N VAL A 131 5.66 -18.15 3.78
CA VAL A 131 5.20 -18.21 5.18
C VAL A 131 5.94 -19.31 5.90
N ASN A 132 6.95 -18.93 6.69
CA ASN A 132 7.74 -19.83 7.52
C ASN A 132 8.38 -19.08 8.69
N GLU A 133 9.00 -19.81 9.61
CA GLU A 133 9.64 -19.23 10.79
C GLU A 133 10.76 -18.23 10.47
N LYS A 134 11.49 -18.42 9.37
CA LYS A 134 12.56 -17.48 8.97
C LYS A 134 11.98 -16.12 8.61
N VAL A 135 10.88 -16.11 7.86
CA VAL A 135 10.14 -14.89 7.47
C VAL A 135 9.59 -14.20 8.72
N LEU A 136 8.98 -14.96 9.63
CA LEU A 136 8.45 -14.44 10.88
C LEU A 136 9.56 -13.82 11.75
N ASN A 137 10.68 -14.54 11.95
CA ASN A 137 11.81 -14.08 12.74
C ASN A 137 12.51 -12.85 12.13
N ALA A 138 12.52 -12.75 10.81
CA ALA A 138 13.02 -11.57 10.09
C ALA A 138 12.02 -10.39 10.09
N LYS A 139 10.83 -10.57 10.67
CA LYS A 139 9.74 -9.58 10.70
C LYS A 139 9.35 -9.09 9.30
N LEU A 140 9.35 -10.02 8.35
CA LEU A 140 8.87 -9.79 6.99
C LEU A 140 7.36 -10.06 6.95
N THR A 141 6.64 -9.26 6.17
CA THR A 141 5.21 -9.44 5.85
C THR A 141 5.03 -9.82 4.40
N ASN A 142 3.95 -10.54 4.11
CA ASN A 142 3.52 -10.82 2.75
C ASN A 142 2.34 -9.89 2.43
N GLU A 143 2.48 -9.07 1.43
CA GLU A 143 1.41 -8.22 0.91
C GLU A 143 1.04 -8.65 -0.51
N ILE A 144 -0.19 -8.40 -0.90
CA ILE A 144 -0.62 -8.68 -2.27
C ILE A 144 -0.07 -7.61 -3.20
N GLY A 145 0.84 -8.03 -4.06
CA GLY A 145 1.36 -7.20 -5.14
C GLY A 145 0.44 -7.18 -6.36
N ALA A 146 0.87 -6.50 -7.41
CA ALA A 146 0.13 -6.43 -8.66
C ALA A 146 -0.06 -7.81 -9.29
N PHE A 147 -1.24 -8.01 -9.90
CA PHE A 147 -1.57 -9.22 -10.69
C PHE A 147 -1.37 -10.55 -9.95
N GLY A 148 -1.63 -10.57 -8.64
CA GLY A 148 -1.55 -11.78 -7.83
C GLY A 148 -0.15 -12.20 -7.41
N ARG A 149 0.86 -11.37 -7.66
CA ARG A 149 2.19 -11.57 -7.10
C ARG A 149 2.19 -11.21 -5.61
N THR A 150 3.23 -11.62 -4.92
CA THR A 150 3.42 -11.29 -3.50
C THR A 150 4.59 -10.34 -3.35
N THR A 151 4.38 -9.28 -2.59
CA THR A 151 5.42 -8.39 -2.12
C THR A 151 5.82 -8.83 -0.70
N LEU A 152 6.95 -9.50 -0.57
CA LEU A 152 7.52 -9.87 0.71
C LEU A 152 8.41 -8.72 1.18
N LEU A 153 8.04 -8.02 2.22
CA LEU A 153 8.74 -6.80 2.62
C LEU A 153 8.84 -6.61 4.14
N ARG A 154 9.71 -5.68 4.53
CA ARG A 154 9.85 -5.21 5.89
C ARG A 154 9.97 -3.69 5.90
N ASN A 155 9.29 -3.06 6.85
CA ASN A 155 9.47 -1.64 7.15
C ASN A 155 10.77 -1.43 7.93
N SER A 156 11.50 -0.40 7.55
CA SER A 156 12.70 0.09 8.23
C SER A 156 12.63 1.61 8.36
N ALA A 157 13.42 2.17 9.26
CA ALA A 157 13.61 3.60 9.27
C ALA A 157 14.32 4.02 7.98
N GLY A 158 13.80 5.01 7.29
CA GLY A 158 14.34 5.55 6.06
C GLY A 158 14.93 6.95 6.28
N MET A 159 14.60 7.86 5.38
CA MET A 159 15.08 9.26 5.39
C MET A 159 14.68 10.05 6.64
N PHE A 160 13.72 9.55 7.43
CA PHE A 160 13.37 10.14 8.72
C PHE A 160 14.59 10.36 9.62
N LEU A 161 15.53 9.40 9.67
CA LEU A 161 16.74 9.53 10.47
C LEU A 161 17.63 10.69 9.99
N VAL A 162 17.76 10.81 8.68
CA VAL A 162 18.56 11.90 8.07
C VAL A 162 17.90 13.25 8.29
N GLN A 163 16.57 13.31 8.20
CA GLN A 163 15.79 14.52 8.50
C GLN A 163 16.01 14.98 9.96
N ARG A 164 15.89 14.04 10.92
CA ARG A 164 16.12 14.32 12.32
C ARG A 164 17.57 14.77 12.61
N LEU A 165 18.55 14.12 11.98
CA LEU A 165 19.94 14.49 12.11
C LEU A 165 20.20 15.93 11.62
N LYS A 166 19.60 16.30 10.48
CA LYS A 166 19.68 17.67 9.96
C LYS A 166 19.05 18.68 10.93
N GLU A 167 17.86 18.39 11.43
CA GLU A 167 17.15 19.26 12.41
C GLU A 167 17.98 19.47 13.68
N GLU A 168 18.59 18.40 14.21
CA GLU A 168 19.46 18.46 15.39
C GLU A 168 20.71 19.28 15.12
N TYR A 169 21.37 19.05 13.99
CA TYR A 169 22.54 19.82 13.58
C TYR A 169 22.23 21.33 13.46
N GLU A 170 21.14 21.69 12.80
CA GLU A 170 20.69 23.09 12.68
C GLU A 170 20.32 23.70 14.03
N ALA A 171 19.74 22.92 14.94
CA ALA A 171 19.41 23.37 16.29
C ALA A 171 20.65 23.63 17.14
N GLU A 172 21.69 22.81 17.03
CA GLU A 172 22.95 22.95 17.78
C GLU A 172 23.82 24.07 17.21
N THR A 173 23.99 24.09 15.90
CA THR A 173 24.90 25.06 15.25
C THR A 173 24.29 26.43 15.02
N LYS A 174 22.94 26.53 15.08
CA LYS A 174 22.14 27.71 14.69
C LYS A 174 22.31 28.11 13.22
N VAL A 175 22.79 27.20 12.39
CA VAL A 175 22.99 27.39 10.94
C VAL A 175 21.91 26.63 10.20
N GLN A 176 21.05 27.35 9.49
CA GLN A 176 20.09 26.74 8.55
C GLN A 176 20.81 26.40 7.25
N MET A 177 20.57 25.22 6.71
CA MET A 177 21.17 24.81 5.43
C MET A 177 20.19 24.02 4.58
N ASP A 178 20.35 24.11 3.28
CA ASP A 178 19.63 23.28 2.34
C ASP A 178 20.17 21.83 2.34
N TRP A 179 19.47 20.94 1.65
CA TRP A 179 19.86 19.52 1.60
C TRP A 179 21.19 19.30 0.88
N GLY A 180 21.51 20.12 -0.14
CA GLY A 180 22.78 20.03 -0.87
C GLY A 180 23.96 20.35 0.05
N ALA A 181 23.88 21.43 0.81
CA ALA A 181 24.91 21.81 1.78
C ALA A 181 25.04 20.76 2.90
N PHE A 182 23.90 20.20 3.39
CA PHE A 182 23.94 19.17 4.43
C PHE A 182 24.59 17.88 3.95
N THR A 183 24.27 17.42 2.72
CA THR A 183 24.90 16.21 2.15
C THR A 183 26.39 16.42 1.86
N ALA A 184 26.80 17.62 1.44
CA ALA A 184 28.22 17.94 1.23
C ALA A 184 29.06 17.84 2.53
N LEU A 185 28.46 18.02 3.70
CA LEU A 185 29.15 17.75 4.97
C LEU A 185 29.43 16.25 5.14
N ALA A 186 28.50 15.38 4.75
CA ALA A 186 28.70 13.93 4.84
C ALA A 186 29.82 13.45 3.93
N ASP A 187 29.96 14.02 2.73
CA ASP A 187 31.01 13.67 1.77
C ASP A 187 32.41 13.91 2.33
N GLN A 188 32.57 14.85 3.27
CA GLN A 188 33.85 15.14 3.93
C GLN A 188 34.29 14.06 4.92
N TRP A 189 33.35 13.18 5.34
CA TRP A 189 33.57 12.11 6.31
C TRP A 189 33.70 10.73 5.68
N ILE A 190 33.44 10.62 4.38
CA ILE A 190 33.66 9.39 3.62
C ILE A 190 35.15 9.35 3.24
N GLY A 191 35.96 8.91 4.20
CA GLY A 191 37.40 8.70 4.07
C GLY A 191 37.75 7.22 4.02
#